data_c6059f3bff90ab53bc669d74f1c0a0d2
#
_entry.id   c6059f3bff90ab53bc669d74f1c0a0d2
#
_cell.length_a   1.000
_cell.length_b   1.000
_cell.length_c   1.000
_cell.angle_alpha   90.00
_cell.angle_beta   90.00
_cell.angle_gamma   90.00
#
_symmetry.space_group_name_H-M   'P 1'
#
loop_
_entity.id
_entity.type
_entity.pdbx_description
1 polymer ?
#
loop_
_entity_poly.entity_id
_entity_poly.type
_entity_poly.pdbx_seq_one_letter_code
_entity_poly.pdbx_strand_id
1 'polypeptide(L)'
;TLYIVYNLLNNIFSQTCVIIGHIAIIGGEKMELTEIKEKTLQALNELLEQANLKKDDIFVLGMSTSEIQGQHIGKHSNIDIGRTVVNTINDRLKEIGVHLAVQGCEHLNRALVVEESVAEKNNLEIVTVYPSLHAGGAGQIAAFEAFDNPVEVEHITAKAGMDIGDTSIGMHVKFVQIPVRTSVTEIGKAHVTFLRSRPKLIGGQRAKYTWDPFN
;
A
#
# COMPACT_ATOMS: atom_id res chain seq x y z
N THR A 1 -13.37 -16.05 58.72
CA THR A 1 -12.05 -16.26 58.05
C THR A 1 -12.25 -16.81 56.63
N LEU A 2 -13.17 -17.75 56.39
CA LEU A 2 -13.44 -18.32 55.04
C LEU A 2 -14.01 -17.29 54.05
N TYR A 3 -14.85 -16.36 54.51
CA TYR A 3 -15.48 -15.34 53.64
C TYR A 3 -14.47 -14.32 53.11
N ILE A 4 -13.43 -14.00 53.86
CA ILE A 4 -12.36 -13.09 53.44
C ILE A 4 -11.47 -13.75 52.38
N VAL A 5 -11.17 -15.05 52.55
CA VAL A 5 -10.38 -15.82 51.58
C VAL A 5 -11.14 -15.99 50.25
N TYR A 6 -12.46 -16.22 50.28
CA TYR A 6 -13.29 -16.33 49.09
C TYR A 6 -13.34 -15.01 48.28
N ASN A 7 -13.48 -13.86 48.98
CA ASN A 7 -13.48 -12.56 48.28
C ASN A 7 -12.09 -12.16 47.76
N LEU A 8 -11.00 -12.54 48.45
CA LEU A 8 -9.65 -12.33 47.95
C LEU A 8 -9.36 -13.17 46.68
N LEU A 9 -9.79 -14.43 46.68
CA LEU A 9 -9.62 -15.31 45.50
C LEU A 9 -10.44 -14.84 44.31
N ASN A 10 -11.68 -14.40 44.50
CA ASN A 10 -12.49 -13.87 43.40
C ASN A 10 -11.94 -12.53 42.83
N ASN A 11 -11.38 -11.67 43.69
CA ASN A 11 -10.72 -10.45 43.21
C ASN A 11 -9.42 -10.75 42.41
N ILE A 12 -8.63 -11.72 42.87
CA ILE A 12 -7.43 -12.15 42.13
C ILE A 12 -7.82 -12.81 40.82
N PHE A 13 -8.83 -13.68 40.80
CA PHE A 13 -9.31 -14.31 39.56
C PHE A 13 -9.91 -13.29 38.57
N SER A 14 -10.67 -12.30 39.06
CA SER A 14 -11.25 -11.25 38.21
C SER A 14 -10.16 -10.34 37.60
N GLN A 15 -9.17 -9.94 38.41
CA GLN A 15 -8.05 -9.13 37.90
C GLN A 15 -7.12 -9.92 36.96
N THR A 16 -6.89 -11.21 37.24
CA THR A 16 -6.07 -12.06 36.40
C THR A 16 -6.76 -12.36 35.07
N CYS A 17 -8.08 -12.58 35.04
CA CYS A 17 -8.85 -12.74 33.81
C CYS A 17 -8.88 -11.44 32.96
N VAL A 18 -8.99 -10.26 33.61
CA VAL A 18 -8.96 -8.98 32.91
C VAL A 18 -7.56 -8.72 32.30
N ILE A 19 -6.49 -9.04 33.07
CA ILE A 19 -5.10 -8.89 32.57
C ILE A 19 -4.80 -9.89 31.45
N ILE A 20 -5.23 -11.15 31.58
CA ILE A 20 -5.06 -12.16 30.54
C ILE A 20 -5.89 -11.80 29.30
N GLY A 21 -7.10 -11.28 29.48
CA GLY A 21 -7.93 -10.80 28.37
C GLY A 21 -7.30 -9.60 27.64
N HIS A 22 -6.74 -8.63 28.35
CA HIS A 22 -6.06 -7.49 27.75
C HIS A 22 -4.72 -7.88 27.10
N ILE A 23 -3.95 -8.76 27.73
CA ILE A 23 -2.68 -9.25 27.14
C ILE A 23 -2.93 -10.12 25.90
N ALA A 24 -3.99 -10.91 25.88
CA ALA A 24 -4.35 -11.73 24.72
C ALA A 24 -4.82 -10.85 23.54
N ILE A 25 -5.58 -9.79 23.79
CA ILE A 25 -6.02 -8.85 22.74
C ILE A 25 -4.83 -8.03 22.21
N ILE A 26 -3.97 -7.50 23.07
CA ILE A 26 -2.77 -6.75 22.67
C ILE A 26 -1.78 -7.67 21.94
N GLY A 27 -1.62 -8.92 22.37
CA GLY A 27 -0.75 -9.90 21.72
C GLY A 27 -1.27 -10.31 20.33
N GLY A 28 -2.57 -10.48 20.16
CA GLY A 28 -3.20 -10.82 18.88
C GLY A 28 -3.09 -9.68 17.86
N GLU A 29 -3.38 -8.46 18.23
CA GLU A 29 -3.28 -7.30 17.36
C GLU A 29 -1.82 -7.01 16.92
N LYS A 30 -0.87 -7.12 17.85
CA LYS A 30 0.55 -6.94 17.55
C LYS A 30 1.12 -8.04 16.65
N MET A 31 0.66 -9.27 16.80
CA MET A 31 1.07 -10.39 15.93
C MET A 31 0.48 -10.21 14.53
N GLU A 32 -0.75 -9.73 14.40
CA GLU A 32 -1.40 -9.43 13.13
C GLU A 32 -0.67 -8.34 12.34
N LEU A 33 -0.28 -7.22 12.95
CA LEU A 33 0.51 -6.17 12.30
C LEU A 33 1.91 -6.66 11.89
N THR A 34 2.53 -7.53 12.67
CA THR A 34 3.82 -8.14 12.31
C THR A 34 3.67 -9.03 11.09
N GLU A 35 2.65 -9.87 11.02
CA GLU A 35 2.38 -10.71 9.85
C GLU A 35 2.09 -9.87 8.59
N ILE A 36 1.29 -8.79 8.72
CA ILE A 36 1.02 -7.85 7.64
C ILE A 36 2.34 -7.24 7.12
N LYS A 37 3.22 -6.80 8.04
CA LYS A 37 4.53 -6.24 7.68
C LYS A 37 5.40 -7.25 6.91
N GLU A 38 5.53 -8.47 7.43
CA GLU A 38 6.35 -9.52 6.82
C GLU A 38 5.85 -9.90 5.43
N LYS A 39 4.54 -10.13 5.27
CA LYS A 39 3.94 -10.43 3.97
C LYS A 39 4.07 -9.27 2.99
N THR A 40 3.89 -8.03 3.45
CA THR A 40 4.06 -6.84 2.61
C THR A 40 5.50 -6.74 2.09
N LEU A 41 6.49 -6.92 2.97
CA LEU A 41 7.90 -6.87 2.58
C LEU A 41 8.29 -8.01 1.64
N GLN A 42 7.82 -9.23 1.91
CA GLN A 42 8.05 -10.38 1.04
C GLN A 42 7.47 -10.13 -0.35
N ALA A 43 6.19 -9.76 -0.44
CA ALA A 43 5.51 -9.48 -1.70
C ALA A 43 6.21 -8.38 -2.51
N LEU A 44 6.63 -7.31 -1.83
CA LEU A 44 7.36 -6.21 -2.44
C LEU A 44 8.71 -6.67 -3.01
N ASN A 45 9.50 -7.43 -2.26
CA ASN A 45 10.80 -7.91 -2.72
C ASN A 45 10.66 -8.82 -3.96
N GLU A 46 9.71 -9.75 -3.97
CA GLU A 46 9.43 -10.61 -5.13
C GLU A 46 9.00 -9.80 -6.38
N LEU A 47 8.26 -8.70 -6.20
CA LEU A 47 7.93 -7.78 -7.28
C LEU A 47 9.17 -7.03 -7.77
N LEU A 48 9.98 -6.50 -6.85
CA LEU A 48 11.18 -5.70 -7.17
C LEU A 48 12.20 -6.49 -7.98
N GLU A 49 12.38 -7.79 -7.72
CA GLU A 49 13.24 -8.68 -8.51
C GLU A 49 12.85 -8.72 -10.00
N GLN A 50 11.57 -8.55 -10.32
CA GLN A 50 11.04 -8.64 -11.68
C GLN A 50 10.80 -7.28 -12.34
N ALA A 51 10.64 -6.21 -11.54
CA ALA A 51 10.20 -4.90 -12.03
C ALA A 51 11.31 -4.09 -12.71
N ASN A 52 12.58 -4.41 -12.46
CA ASN A 52 13.75 -3.69 -12.99
C ASN A 52 13.68 -2.18 -12.77
N LEU A 53 13.26 -1.76 -11.56
CA LEU A 53 13.16 -0.36 -11.18
C LEU A 53 14.55 0.28 -11.09
N LYS A 54 14.61 1.54 -11.48
CA LYS A 54 15.81 2.37 -11.39
C LYS A 54 15.60 3.47 -10.36
N LYS A 55 16.71 4.02 -9.89
CA LYS A 55 16.67 5.23 -9.08
C LYS A 55 15.78 6.28 -9.77
N ASP A 56 14.98 6.96 -8.97
CA ASP A 56 14.02 7.99 -9.39
C ASP A 56 12.77 7.49 -10.15
N ASP A 57 12.60 6.18 -10.33
CA ASP A 57 11.32 5.65 -10.80
C ASP A 57 10.24 5.83 -9.73
N ILE A 58 8.98 5.90 -10.16
CA ILE A 58 7.81 5.97 -9.26
C ILE A 58 7.18 4.58 -9.15
N PHE A 59 6.88 4.19 -7.91
CA PHE A 59 6.12 3.00 -7.55
C PHE A 59 4.75 3.43 -7.00
N VAL A 60 3.66 2.82 -7.45
CA VAL A 60 2.32 3.13 -6.96
C VAL A 60 1.80 2.05 -6.01
N LEU A 61 1.26 2.49 -4.88
CA LEU A 61 0.52 1.68 -3.93
C LEU A 61 -0.95 2.08 -3.94
N GLY A 62 -1.83 1.12 -4.24
CA GLY A 62 -3.24 1.18 -3.88
C GLY A 62 -3.51 0.23 -2.73
N MET A 63 -4.31 0.63 -1.75
CA MET A 63 -4.60 -0.25 -0.63
C MET A 63 -5.94 0.04 0.05
N SER A 64 -6.54 -1.01 0.58
CA SER A 64 -7.72 -0.93 1.44
C SER A 64 -7.46 -1.62 2.78
N THR A 65 -7.36 -0.84 3.84
CA THR A 65 -7.23 -1.39 5.20
C THR A 65 -8.49 -2.12 5.66
N SER A 66 -9.65 -1.82 5.08
CA SER A 66 -10.88 -2.56 5.33
C SER A 66 -10.81 -3.97 4.76
N GLU A 67 -10.36 -4.13 3.50
CA GLU A 67 -10.17 -5.44 2.88
C GLU A 67 -9.11 -6.28 3.61
N ILE A 68 -8.02 -5.66 4.08
CA ILE A 68 -7.00 -6.34 4.90
C ILE A 68 -7.63 -6.97 6.16
N GLN A 69 -8.63 -6.31 6.76
CA GLN A 69 -9.38 -6.81 7.91
C GLN A 69 -10.52 -7.77 7.54
N GLY A 70 -10.73 -8.07 6.25
CA GLY A 70 -11.85 -8.88 5.76
C GLY A 70 -13.19 -8.15 5.81
N GLN A 71 -13.18 -6.83 5.76
CA GLN A 71 -14.35 -5.96 5.71
C GLN A 71 -14.48 -5.33 4.31
N HIS A 72 -15.69 -4.94 3.93
CA HIS A 72 -15.88 -4.25 2.66
C HIS A 72 -15.08 -2.95 2.58
N ILE A 73 -14.53 -2.69 1.40
CA ILE A 73 -13.72 -1.50 1.09
C ILE A 73 -14.37 -0.21 1.61
N GLY A 74 -13.57 0.65 2.25
CA GLY A 74 -13.98 1.98 2.73
C GLY A 74 -14.84 2.01 4.00
N LYS A 75 -15.18 0.86 4.63
CA LYS A 75 -16.08 0.85 5.79
C LYS A 75 -15.40 0.84 7.17
N HIS A 76 -14.20 0.33 7.24
CA HIS A 76 -13.46 0.17 8.51
C HIS A 76 -11.98 0.53 8.33
N SER A 77 -11.72 1.82 8.07
CA SER A 77 -10.34 2.31 7.95
C SER A 77 -9.56 2.10 9.25
N ASN A 78 -8.37 1.52 9.15
CA ASN A 78 -7.46 1.28 10.27
C ASN A 78 -6.11 1.95 9.99
N ILE A 79 -5.79 2.95 10.78
CA ILE A 79 -4.58 3.77 10.57
C ILE A 79 -3.29 3.00 10.89
N ASP A 80 -3.30 2.09 11.86
CA ASP A 80 -2.10 1.33 12.22
C ASP A 80 -1.72 0.31 11.15
N ILE A 81 -2.71 -0.30 10.49
CA ILE A 81 -2.50 -1.11 9.29
C ILE A 81 -1.96 -0.22 8.16
N GLY A 82 -2.55 0.95 7.95
CA GLY A 82 -2.08 1.93 6.96
C GLY A 82 -0.61 2.29 7.15
N ARG A 83 -0.24 2.69 8.37
CA ARG A 83 1.15 3.00 8.77
C ARG A 83 2.08 1.82 8.57
N THR A 84 1.66 0.62 8.97
CA THR A 84 2.47 -0.60 8.83
C THR A 84 2.81 -0.88 7.38
N VAL A 85 1.83 -0.86 6.49
CA VAL A 85 2.03 -1.14 5.06
C VAL A 85 2.84 -0.03 4.39
N VAL A 86 2.43 1.22 4.57
CA VAL A 86 3.08 2.37 3.90
C VAL A 86 4.53 2.53 4.34
N ASN A 87 4.82 2.47 5.64
CA ASN A 87 6.19 2.59 6.13
C ASN A 87 7.06 1.43 5.64
N THR A 88 6.56 0.19 5.67
CA THR A 88 7.30 -0.97 5.16
C THR A 88 7.70 -0.81 3.70
N ILE A 89 6.78 -0.34 2.86
CA ILE A 89 7.03 -0.13 1.42
C ILE A 89 7.95 1.07 1.21
N ASN A 90 7.69 2.19 1.87
CA ASN A 90 8.46 3.42 1.73
C ASN A 90 9.92 3.22 2.13
N ASP A 91 10.18 2.60 3.28
CA ASP A 91 11.52 2.32 3.75
C ASP A 91 12.29 1.45 2.76
N ARG A 92 11.66 0.39 2.26
CA ARG A 92 12.29 -0.52 1.29
C ARG A 92 12.56 0.14 -0.06
N LEU A 93 11.66 1.01 -0.54
CA LEU A 93 11.84 1.75 -1.79
C LEU A 93 12.92 2.84 -1.65
N LYS A 94 13.00 3.52 -0.50
CA LYS A 94 14.06 4.50 -0.19
C LYS A 94 15.45 3.89 -0.29
N GLU A 95 15.65 2.64 0.16
CA GLU A 95 16.94 1.95 0.05
C GLU A 95 17.47 1.83 -1.39
N ILE A 96 16.57 1.74 -2.37
CA ILE A 96 16.91 1.61 -3.79
C ILE A 96 16.69 2.90 -4.59
N GLY A 97 16.34 3.99 -3.91
CA GLY A 97 16.12 5.31 -4.50
C GLY A 97 14.89 5.40 -5.40
N VAL A 98 13.86 4.59 -5.14
CA VAL A 98 12.56 4.61 -5.82
C VAL A 98 11.56 5.39 -4.98
N HIS A 99 10.69 6.17 -5.63
CA HIS A 99 9.71 7.01 -4.96
C HIS A 99 8.36 6.31 -4.84
N LEU A 100 7.76 6.38 -3.66
CA LEU A 100 6.41 5.88 -3.42
C LEU A 100 5.36 6.94 -3.79
N ALA A 101 4.30 6.51 -4.47
CA ALA A 101 3.05 7.24 -4.64
C ALA A 101 1.90 6.42 -4.05
N VAL A 102 1.05 7.01 -3.22
CA VAL A 102 -0.06 6.31 -2.56
C VAL A 102 -1.39 6.82 -3.09
N GLN A 103 -2.14 5.92 -3.75
CA GLN A 103 -3.43 6.23 -4.35
C GLN A 103 -4.52 6.40 -3.28
N GLY A 104 -5.32 7.45 -3.42
CA GLY A 104 -6.56 7.66 -2.68
C GLY A 104 -7.78 6.96 -3.29
N CYS A 105 -8.90 7.05 -2.58
CA CYS A 105 -10.17 6.52 -3.06
C CYS A 105 -10.84 7.45 -4.09
N GLU A 106 -11.95 6.99 -4.66
CA GLU A 106 -12.75 7.75 -5.61
C GLU A 106 -13.28 9.09 -5.08
N HIS A 107 -13.42 9.23 -3.76
CA HIS A 107 -13.85 10.50 -3.15
C HIS A 107 -12.83 11.64 -3.34
N LEU A 108 -11.56 11.30 -3.56
CA LEU A 108 -10.50 12.22 -3.96
C LEU A 108 -10.10 12.03 -5.44
N ASN A 109 -11.01 11.54 -6.28
CA ASN A 109 -10.78 11.28 -7.71
C ASN A 109 -9.55 10.42 -8.00
N ARG A 110 -9.18 9.53 -7.07
CA ARG A 110 -7.95 8.71 -7.16
C ARG A 110 -6.66 9.52 -7.19
N ALA A 111 -6.66 10.75 -6.65
CA ALA A 111 -5.44 11.54 -6.46
C ALA A 111 -4.40 10.75 -5.63
N LEU A 112 -3.14 11.10 -5.80
CA LEU A 112 -2.03 10.36 -5.21
C LEU A 112 -1.15 11.26 -4.36
N VAL A 113 -0.81 10.79 -3.17
CA VAL A 113 0.19 11.42 -2.32
C VAL A 113 1.59 11.06 -2.84
N VAL A 114 2.41 12.08 -3.06
CA VAL A 114 3.83 11.96 -3.43
C VAL A 114 4.65 12.98 -2.63
N GLU A 115 5.98 12.82 -2.62
CA GLU A 115 6.87 13.89 -2.18
C GLU A 115 6.81 15.07 -3.16
N GLU A 116 6.84 16.32 -2.66
CA GLU A 116 6.84 17.54 -3.49
C GLU A 116 7.98 17.52 -4.52
N SER A 117 9.16 17.07 -4.14
CA SER A 117 10.32 16.92 -5.04
C SER A 117 10.06 15.95 -6.20
N VAL A 118 9.20 14.95 -6.01
CA VAL A 118 8.77 14.03 -7.08
C VAL A 118 7.81 14.73 -8.03
N ALA A 119 6.88 15.54 -7.49
CA ALA A 119 5.95 16.32 -8.29
C ALA A 119 6.70 17.33 -9.16
N GLU A 120 7.63 18.10 -8.59
CA GLU A 120 8.47 19.05 -9.31
C GLU A 120 9.30 18.38 -10.41
N LYS A 121 10.03 17.30 -10.07
CA LYS A 121 10.91 16.59 -10.99
C LYS A 121 10.18 16.02 -12.20
N ASN A 122 8.93 15.58 -12.01
CA ASN A 122 8.13 14.96 -13.05
C ASN A 122 7.11 15.91 -13.68
N ASN A 123 7.13 17.21 -13.33
CA ASN A 123 6.18 18.24 -13.79
C ASN A 123 4.71 17.81 -13.57
N LEU A 124 4.42 17.28 -12.38
CA LEU A 124 3.07 16.87 -12.00
C LEU A 124 2.30 18.08 -11.47
N GLU A 125 1.02 18.16 -11.80
CA GLU A 125 0.15 19.19 -11.27
C GLU A 125 -0.23 18.86 -9.82
N ILE A 126 0.15 19.76 -8.90
CA ILE A 126 -0.20 19.65 -7.48
C ILE A 126 -1.63 20.16 -7.31
N VAL A 127 -2.47 19.36 -6.66
CA VAL A 127 -3.86 19.70 -6.34
C VAL A 127 -4.04 19.94 -4.85
N THR A 128 -4.95 20.87 -4.52
CA THR A 128 -5.20 21.24 -3.13
C THR A 128 -6.34 20.40 -2.55
N VAL A 129 -5.97 19.22 -2.06
CA VAL A 129 -6.87 18.32 -1.33
C VAL A 129 -6.07 17.60 -0.24
N TYR A 130 -6.75 17.20 0.84
CA TYR A 130 -6.13 16.48 1.94
C TYR A 130 -6.91 15.21 2.26
N PRO A 131 -6.23 14.09 2.54
CA PRO A 131 -6.89 12.86 2.91
C PRO A 131 -7.49 12.91 4.31
N SER A 132 -8.57 12.15 4.48
CA SER A 132 -9.17 11.81 5.77
C SER A 132 -9.47 10.31 5.82
N LEU A 133 -9.85 9.79 7.00
CA LEU A 133 -10.21 8.36 7.12
C LEU A 133 -11.36 7.95 6.20
N HIS A 134 -12.24 8.88 5.86
CA HIS A 134 -13.42 8.65 5.02
C HIS A 134 -13.28 9.14 3.57
N ALA A 135 -12.15 9.79 3.24
CA ALA A 135 -11.82 10.24 1.89
C ALA A 135 -10.31 10.20 1.70
N GLY A 136 -9.80 9.38 0.78
CA GLY A 136 -8.38 9.06 0.64
C GLY A 136 -7.99 7.80 1.42
N GLY A 137 -8.42 7.72 2.70
CA GLY A 137 -8.28 6.55 3.54
C GLY A 137 -6.95 6.48 4.32
N ALA A 138 -6.79 5.43 5.12
CA ALA A 138 -5.67 5.27 6.04
C ALA A 138 -4.30 5.20 5.33
N GLY A 139 -4.23 4.68 4.11
CA GLY A 139 -2.99 4.63 3.33
C GLY A 139 -2.47 6.02 2.98
N GLN A 140 -3.32 6.93 2.51
CA GLN A 140 -2.90 8.30 2.21
C GLN A 140 -2.52 9.10 3.46
N ILE A 141 -3.28 8.95 4.55
CA ILE A 141 -2.90 9.58 5.83
C ILE A 141 -1.51 9.09 6.26
N ALA A 142 -1.27 7.78 6.21
CA ALA A 142 0.03 7.23 6.55
C ALA A 142 1.17 7.76 5.65
N ALA A 143 0.89 8.02 4.37
CA ALA A 143 1.85 8.63 3.47
C ALA A 143 2.13 10.10 3.84
N PHE A 144 1.10 10.87 4.18
CA PHE A 144 1.27 12.25 4.68
C PHE A 144 2.11 12.31 5.96
N GLU A 145 2.01 11.31 6.84
CA GLU A 145 2.83 11.20 8.05
C GLU A 145 4.28 10.75 7.77
N ALA A 146 4.49 9.96 6.71
CA ALA A 146 5.78 9.32 6.42
C ALA A 146 6.68 10.11 5.45
N PHE A 147 6.11 11.04 4.69
CA PHE A 147 6.83 11.87 3.72
C PHE A 147 7.28 13.18 4.35
N ASP A 148 8.39 13.71 3.85
CA ASP A 148 8.96 14.97 4.39
C ASP A 148 8.13 16.18 3.94
N ASN A 149 7.75 16.23 2.65
CA ASN A 149 6.89 17.26 2.06
C ASN A 149 5.80 16.62 1.20
N PRO A 150 4.73 16.05 1.82
CA PRO A 150 3.68 15.38 1.09
C PRO A 150 2.79 16.37 0.33
N VAL A 151 2.53 16.07 -0.94
CA VAL A 151 1.57 16.78 -1.79
C VAL A 151 0.65 15.79 -2.49
N GLU A 152 -0.55 16.25 -2.85
CA GLU A 152 -1.45 15.48 -3.71
C GLU A 152 -1.26 15.89 -5.17
N VAL A 153 -1.25 14.89 -6.06
CA VAL A 153 -1.23 15.06 -7.50
C VAL A 153 -2.34 14.25 -8.15
N GLU A 154 -2.84 14.72 -9.30
CA GLU A 154 -3.95 14.05 -9.97
C GLU A 154 -3.47 12.81 -10.77
N HIS A 155 -2.33 12.91 -11.44
CA HIS A 155 -1.83 11.87 -12.34
C HIS A 155 -0.34 11.61 -12.15
N ILE A 156 0.05 10.34 -12.27
CA ILE A 156 1.46 9.90 -12.31
C ILE A 156 1.69 8.91 -13.45
N THR A 157 2.97 8.59 -13.69
CA THR A 157 3.37 7.48 -14.57
C THR A 157 4.34 6.58 -13.82
N ALA A 158 3.80 5.64 -13.04
CA ALA A 158 4.58 4.68 -12.26
C ALA A 158 5.17 3.56 -13.12
N LYS A 159 6.31 3.02 -12.72
CA LYS A 159 6.95 1.89 -13.40
C LYS A 159 6.47 0.54 -12.94
N ALA A 160 6.05 0.45 -11.68
CA ALA A 160 5.47 -0.73 -11.07
C ALA A 160 4.50 -0.30 -9.96
N GLY A 161 3.73 -1.25 -9.46
CA GLY A 161 2.82 -1.01 -8.36
C GLY A 161 2.28 -2.27 -7.73
N MET A 162 1.79 -2.10 -6.51
CA MET A 162 1.11 -3.11 -5.71
C MET A 162 -0.28 -2.61 -5.36
N ASP A 163 -1.26 -3.47 -5.53
CA ASP A 163 -2.66 -3.20 -5.17
C ASP A 163 -3.11 -4.22 -4.13
N ILE A 164 -3.45 -3.74 -2.94
CA ILE A 164 -3.89 -4.54 -1.80
C ILE A 164 -5.39 -4.29 -1.58
N GLY A 165 -6.22 -5.22 -2.04
CA GLY A 165 -7.68 -5.13 -1.93
C GLY A 165 -8.36 -4.58 -3.18
N ASP A 166 -7.82 -4.86 -4.35
CA ASP A 166 -8.41 -4.60 -5.67
C ASP A 166 -8.89 -3.15 -5.87
N THR A 167 -8.06 -2.19 -5.45
CA THR A 167 -8.37 -0.74 -5.54
C THR A 167 -8.20 -0.17 -6.94
N SER A 168 -7.63 -0.94 -7.88
CA SER A 168 -7.43 -0.58 -9.28
C SER A 168 -6.38 0.51 -9.52
N ILE A 169 -5.10 0.13 -9.52
CA ILE A 169 -3.97 1.04 -9.78
C ILE A 169 -3.53 1.09 -11.25
N GLY A 170 -4.13 0.29 -12.11
CA GLY A 170 -3.66 0.13 -13.51
C GLY A 170 -3.58 1.41 -14.31
N MET A 171 -4.42 2.39 -14.03
CA MET A 171 -4.43 3.71 -14.67
C MET A 171 -3.13 4.51 -14.43
N HIS A 172 -2.40 4.20 -13.37
CA HIS A 172 -1.18 4.91 -12.98
C HIS A 172 0.10 4.24 -13.49
N VAL A 173 0.01 3.00 -13.98
CA VAL A 173 1.20 2.24 -14.43
C VAL A 173 1.46 2.44 -15.91
N LYS A 174 2.71 2.74 -16.25
CA LYS A 174 3.17 3.02 -17.61
C LYS A 174 2.88 1.86 -18.57
N PHE A 175 2.41 2.17 -19.76
CA PHE A 175 2.30 1.20 -20.86
C PHE A 175 3.68 0.73 -21.35
N VAL A 176 3.89 -0.53 -21.58
CA VAL A 176 2.95 -1.65 -21.47
C VAL A 176 2.99 -2.19 -20.05
N GLN A 177 1.88 -2.13 -19.33
CA GLN A 177 1.80 -2.78 -18.02
C GLN A 177 1.58 -4.29 -18.21
N ILE A 178 2.22 -5.08 -17.37
CA ILE A 178 2.02 -6.53 -17.31
C ILE A 178 1.91 -6.99 -15.85
N PRO A 179 1.08 -8.01 -15.61
CA PRO A 179 0.94 -8.56 -14.26
C PRO A 179 2.20 -9.30 -13.84
N VAL A 180 2.53 -9.22 -12.55
CA VAL A 180 3.57 -10.01 -11.90
C VAL A 180 2.90 -11.03 -10.99
N ARG A 181 3.46 -12.23 -10.90
CA ARG A 181 3.01 -13.27 -9.98
C ARG A 181 4.05 -13.43 -8.89
N THR A 182 3.60 -13.34 -7.65
CA THR A 182 4.40 -13.56 -6.43
C THR A 182 3.86 -14.74 -5.67
N SER A 183 4.59 -15.23 -4.68
CA SER A 183 4.13 -16.27 -3.79
C SER A 183 3.06 -15.77 -2.81
N VAL A 184 3.08 -14.46 -2.52
CA VAL A 184 2.08 -13.81 -1.66
C VAL A 184 0.90 -13.36 -2.51
N THR A 185 -0.26 -13.92 -2.27
CA THR A 185 -1.52 -13.60 -2.96
C THR A 185 -2.50 -12.83 -2.08
N GLU A 186 -2.24 -12.79 -0.77
CA GLU A 186 -3.07 -12.10 0.23
C GLU A 186 -2.22 -11.45 1.30
N ILE A 187 -2.62 -10.25 1.74
CA ILE A 187 -2.11 -9.57 2.93
C ILE A 187 -3.30 -9.36 3.87
N GLY A 188 -3.24 -9.95 5.07
CA GLY A 188 -4.42 -10.13 5.89
C GLY A 188 -5.46 -10.97 5.16
N LYS A 189 -6.62 -10.39 4.87
CA LYS A 189 -7.71 -10.99 4.07
C LYS A 189 -7.82 -10.37 2.68
N ALA A 190 -7.03 -9.33 2.39
CA ALA A 190 -7.08 -8.66 1.10
C ALA A 190 -6.32 -9.42 0.03
N HIS A 191 -6.95 -9.63 -1.12
CA HIS A 191 -6.28 -10.07 -2.32
C HIS A 191 -5.24 -9.04 -2.77
N VAL A 192 -4.10 -9.50 -3.30
CA VAL A 192 -3.01 -8.62 -3.76
C VAL A 192 -2.68 -8.87 -5.22
N THR A 193 -2.58 -7.80 -5.98
CA THR A 193 -2.15 -7.82 -7.37
C THR A 193 -0.93 -6.93 -7.59
N PHE A 194 -0.13 -7.28 -8.59
CA PHE A 194 1.13 -6.61 -8.88
C PHE A 194 1.26 -6.33 -10.36
N LEU A 195 1.73 -5.12 -10.67
CA LEU A 195 1.98 -4.66 -12.02
C LEU A 195 3.40 -4.14 -12.17
N ARG A 196 4.01 -4.39 -13.32
CA ARG A 196 5.21 -3.69 -13.79
C ARG A 196 5.06 -3.23 -15.22
N SER A 197 5.85 -2.28 -15.63
CA SER A 197 5.92 -1.88 -17.03
C SER A 197 7.07 -2.62 -17.75
N ARG A 198 6.94 -2.77 -19.05
CA ARG A 198 8.04 -3.17 -19.94
C ARG A 198 8.22 -2.19 -21.09
N PRO A 199 9.37 -2.15 -21.76
CA PRO A 199 9.51 -1.35 -22.97
C PRO A 199 8.47 -1.72 -24.03
N LYS A 200 7.98 -0.72 -24.73
CA LYS A 200 7.13 -0.92 -25.90
C LYS A 200 7.96 -1.55 -27.01
N LEU A 201 7.50 -2.67 -27.54
CA LEU A 201 8.12 -3.32 -28.70
C LEU A 201 7.56 -2.71 -29.99
N ILE A 202 7.91 -1.48 -30.25
CA ILE A 202 7.53 -0.75 -31.46
C ILE A 202 8.69 -0.90 -32.45
N GLY A 203 8.38 -1.28 -33.71
CA GLY A 203 9.39 -1.41 -34.75
C GLY A 203 10.01 -2.81 -34.85
N GLY A 204 9.31 -3.89 -34.49
CA GLY A 204 9.78 -5.26 -34.77
C GLY A 204 9.84 -5.60 -36.24
N GLN A 205 10.18 -6.85 -36.59
CA GLN A 205 10.39 -7.34 -37.96
C GLN A 205 9.27 -7.01 -38.96
N ARG A 206 8.05 -6.78 -38.49
CA ARG A 206 6.89 -6.41 -39.31
C ARG A 206 6.63 -4.91 -39.38
N ALA A 207 7.41 -4.09 -38.68
CA ALA A 207 7.24 -2.66 -38.71
C ALA A 207 7.74 -2.09 -40.02
N LYS A 208 6.95 -1.17 -40.60
CA LYS A 208 7.33 -0.39 -41.78
C LYS A 208 7.62 1.04 -41.36
N TYR A 209 8.71 1.58 -41.83
CA TYR A 209 9.17 2.93 -41.52
C TYR A 209 8.96 3.91 -42.66
N THR A 210 8.51 3.39 -43.79
CA THR A 210 8.10 4.17 -44.96
C THR A 210 6.67 3.84 -45.31
N TRP A 211 5.89 4.84 -45.70
CA TRP A 211 4.53 4.62 -46.15
C TRP A 211 4.53 3.84 -47.47
N ASP A 212 4.30 2.57 -47.41
CA ASP A 212 4.12 1.66 -48.51
C ASP A 212 3.12 0.56 -48.10
N PRO A 213 1.80 0.86 -48.22
CA PRO A 213 0.77 -0.04 -47.68
C PRO A 213 0.59 -1.35 -48.45
N PHE A 214 1.19 -1.45 -49.66
CA PHE A 214 0.96 -2.58 -50.54
C PHE A 214 2.18 -3.52 -50.70
N ASN A 215 3.30 -3.22 -50.05
CA ASN A 215 4.51 -4.08 -50.03
C ASN A 215 4.90 -4.51 -48.62
#